data_51ec567d856794e6458b56d7bc886ba2
#
_entry.id   51ec567d856794e6458b56d7bc886ba2
#
_cell.length_a   1.000
_cell.length_b   1.000
_cell.length_c   1.000
_cell.angle_alpha   90.00
_cell.angle_beta   90.00
_cell.angle_gamma   90.00
#
_symmetry.space_group_name_H-M   'P 1'
#
loop_
_entity.id
_entity.type
_entity.pdbx_description
1 polymer ?
#
loop_
_entity_poly.entity_id
_entity_poly.type
_entity_poly.pdbx_seq_one_letter_code
_entity_poly.pdbx_strand_id
1 'polypeptide(L)'
;MNMRKLSVVLLALILVGASVFAAGKTEQAATGPVTIKVANYALLESGYEPFWKQVKTNFEAANPDITIEWVTAPYGEIVNQVVNMAGGGNKVDAIFGEIDWVPGLVDAGLAAPVRDILSPAFVDDFYPDVLKSFEVDGKPYGIPLYVSPYVLYYNKNLFKQAGLDPNKPPKTYNEMLSYAEKLSKLKDANGNKVYAFGQTTASVPVSGASLTAMVFNFGGQVLDAQGKLSVDNQGFKDAFAMVKQLDEKGYNPQNAKLKDLRNLFALGQLAMYYDQSWGFNGVKSINADAVNFTASAEPLVGGSGSGQSLLQAHCFILVDNGAARRAALDKFVEFVISEKTLSSYLRDLTPAYPAKKSMASMESVVNNGILKGASPAAGRVQVQPFIPRISDLNLELCALAQAVTVGKQDLNSAIEKFKSTASVKISQ
;
A
#
# COMPACT_ATOMS: atom_id res chain seq x y z
N MET A 1 6.87 -44.92 -68.07
CA MET A 1 7.31 -43.71 -67.30
C MET A 1 7.73 -44.21 -65.93
N ASN A 2 9.02 -44.15 -65.63
CA ASN A 2 9.62 -44.86 -64.49
C ASN A 2 9.25 -44.22 -63.12
N MET A 3 8.74 -45.06 -62.22
CA MET A 3 8.37 -44.73 -60.86
C MET A 3 9.45 -43.93 -60.09
N ARG A 4 10.73 -44.01 -60.44
CA ARG A 4 11.84 -43.23 -59.89
C ARG A 4 11.79 -41.72 -60.20
N LYS A 5 11.11 -41.30 -61.29
CA LYS A 5 10.97 -39.87 -61.63
C LYS A 5 9.80 -39.16 -60.85
N LEU A 6 8.81 -39.96 -60.41
CA LEU A 6 7.67 -39.46 -59.64
C LEU A 6 8.07 -39.20 -58.21
N SER A 7 8.98 -39.99 -57.62
CA SER A 7 9.48 -39.82 -56.26
C SER A 7 10.35 -38.56 -56.06
N VAL A 8 11.07 -38.14 -57.10
CA VAL A 8 11.93 -36.92 -57.01
C VAL A 8 11.11 -35.66 -57.16
N VAL A 9 9.99 -35.67 -57.90
CA VAL A 9 9.10 -34.49 -57.99
C VAL A 9 8.27 -34.32 -56.76
N LEU A 10 7.90 -35.42 -56.07
CA LEU A 10 7.17 -35.32 -54.79
C LEU A 10 8.07 -34.85 -53.63
N LEU A 11 9.38 -35.20 -53.64
CA LEU A 11 10.33 -34.76 -52.63
C LEU A 11 10.70 -33.26 -52.79
N ALA A 12 10.71 -32.76 -54.03
CA ALA A 12 10.97 -31.34 -54.30
C ALA A 12 9.80 -30.42 -53.89
N LEU A 13 8.55 -30.93 -53.94
CA LEU A 13 7.36 -30.21 -53.50
C LEU A 13 7.21 -30.17 -51.96
N ILE A 14 7.77 -31.15 -51.24
CA ILE A 14 7.77 -31.17 -49.78
C ILE A 14 8.85 -30.24 -49.21
N LEU A 15 9.97 -30.04 -49.93
CA LEU A 15 11.05 -29.13 -49.50
C LEU A 15 10.73 -27.63 -49.74
N VAL A 16 9.81 -27.28 -50.63
CA VAL A 16 9.36 -25.90 -50.85
C VAL A 16 8.24 -25.52 -49.86
N GLY A 17 7.48 -26.51 -49.33
CA GLY A 17 6.45 -26.29 -48.30
C GLY A 17 6.99 -26.08 -46.89
N ALA A 18 8.24 -26.48 -46.60
CA ALA A 18 8.84 -26.37 -45.25
C ALA A 18 9.53 -25.03 -44.99
N SER A 19 9.75 -24.19 -46.00
CA SER A 19 10.43 -22.90 -45.86
C SER A 19 9.49 -21.71 -45.58
N VAL A 20 8.18 -21.93 -45.54
CA VAL A 20 7.18 -20.85 -45.32
C VAL A 20 6.69 -20.80 -43.87
N PHE A 21 7.05 -21.76 -42.99
CA PHE A 21 6.62 -21.78 -41.60
C PHE A 21 7.63 -21.25 -40.57
N ALA A 22 8.75 -20.69 -41.04
CA ALA A 22 9.76 -20.07 -40.15
C ALA A 22 9.83 -18.53 -40.28
N ALA A 23 8.76 -17.90 -40.80
CA ALA A 23 8.57 -16.47 -40.56
C ALA A 23 8.01 -16.34 -39.14
N GLY A 24 8.84 -15.95 -38.19
CA GLY A 24 8.40 -15.55 -36.89
C GLY A 24 7.20 -14.60 -37.02
N LYS A 25 6.11 -14.88 -36.33
CA LYS A 25 5.01 -13.93 -36.19
C LYS A 25 5.60 -12.69 -35.56
N THR A 26 6.01 -11.69 -36.32
CA THR A 26 6.00 -10.32 -35.89
C THR A 26 4.55 -10.04 -35.53
N GLU A 27 4.29 -9.92 -34.23
CA GLU A 27 3.00 -9.51 -33.71
C GLU A 27 2.71 -8.12 -34.30
N GLN A 28 1.93 -8.10 -35.38
CA GLN A 28 1.55 -6.87 -36.07
C GLN A 28 0.70 -6.09 -35.08
N ALA A 29 1.15 -4.90 -34.70
CA ALA A 29 0.38 -4.01 -33.85
C ALA A 29 -1.02 -3.88 -34.43
N ALA A 30 -2.04 -4.26 -33.68
CA ALA A 30 -3.43 -4.17 -34.11
C ALA A 30 -3.75 -2.68 -34.38
N THR A 31 -4.02 -2.33 -35.64
CA THR A 31 -4.36 -0.97 -36.07
C THR A 31 -5.87 -0.74 -35.91
N GLY A 32 -6.38 -0.76 -34.68
CA GLY A 32 -7.80 -0.53 -34.39
C GLY A 32 -8.02 -0.04 -32.97
N PRO A 33 -9.25 0.41 -32.64
CA PRO A 33 -9.57 0.85 -31.27
C PRO A 33 -9.25 -0.24 -30.24
N VAL A 34 -8.60 0.14 -29.15
CA VAL A 34 -8.17 -0.76 -28.06
C VAL A 34 -8.96 -0.41 -26.79
N THR A 35 -9.55 -1.42 -26.15
CA THR A 35 -10.12 -1.27 -24.83
C THR A 35 -9.19 -1.88 -23.78
N ILE A 36 -8.79 -1.09 -22.77
CA ILE A 36 -8.06 -1.57 -21.61
C ILE A 36 -9.01 -1.64 -20.40
N LYS A 37 -8.94 -2.75 -19.68
CA LYS A 37 -9.71 -2.99 -18.45
C LYS A 37 -8.85 -2.68 -17.25
N VAL A 38 -9.30 -1.73 -16.43
CA VAL A 38 -8.57 -1.30 -15.24
C VAL A 38 -9.41 -1.58 -14.00
N ALA A 39 -8.94 -2.48 -13.16
CA ALA A 39 -9.53 -2.73 -11.86
C ALA A 39 -9.17 -1.60 -10.90
N ASN A 40 -10.18 -0.96 -10.31
CA ASN A 40 -9.97 0.19 -9.44
C ASN A 40 -11.08 0.30 -8.38
N TYR A 41 -10.73 -0.06 -7.14
CA TYR A 41 -11.65 0.03 -5.99
C TYR A 41 -11.94 1.48 -5.58
N ALA A 42 -11.02 2.42 -5.86
CA ALA A 42 -11.16 3.80 -5.41
C ALA A 42 -12.36 4.54 -6.05
N LEU A 43 -12.91 4.01 -7.14
CA LEU A 43 -14.18 4.50 -7.69
C LEU A 43 -15.37 4.31 -6.75
N LEU A 44 -15.28 3.40 -5.78
CA LEU A 44 -16.30 3.15 -4.76
C LEU A 44 -15.99 3.85 -3.43
N GLU A 45 -14.82 4.48 -3.31
CA GLU A 45 -14.42 5.20 -2.10
C GLU A 45 -14.91 6.66 -2.16
N SER A 46 -15.38 7.16 -1.02
CA SER A 46 -15.93 8.51 -0.92
C SER A 46 -14.94 9.59 -1.38
N GLY A 47 -15.33 10.42 -2.34
CA GLY A 47 -14.56 11.54 -2.85
C GLY A 47 -13.57 11.22 -3.99
N TYR A 48 -13.31 9.94 -4.28
CA TYR A 48 -12.35 9.56 -5.32
C TYR A 48 -12.97 9.35 -6.71
N GLU A 49 -14.25 8.98 -6.77
CA GLU A 49 -14.95 8.71 -8.01
C GLU A 49 -14.87 9.87 -9.04
N PRO A 50 -15.08 11.15 -8.66
CA PRO A 50 -15.01 12.26 -9.63
C PRO A 50 -13.64 12.38 -10.31
N PHE A 51 -12.56 12.17 -9.54
CA PHE A 51 -11.19 12.19 -10.09
C PHE A 51 -11.00 11.11 -11.15
N TRP A 52 -11.35 9.85 -10.83
CA TRP A 52 -11.14 8.74 -11.76
C TRP A 52 -12.04 8.82 -13.00
N LYS A 53 -13.26 9.35 -12.87
CA LYS A 53 -14.11 9.69 -14.02
C LYS A 53 -13.47 10.75 -14.90
N GLN A 54 -12.89 11.79 -14.31
CA GLN A 54 -12.20 12.84 -15.04
C GLN A 54 -10.93 12.34 -15.73
N VAL A 55 -10.18 11.44 -15.08
CA VAL A 55 -9.01 10.74 -15.68
C VAL A 55 -9.44 10.02 -16.95
N LYS A 56 -10.52 9.21 -16.89
CA LYS A 56 -11.05 8.52 -18.09
C LYS A 56 -11.40 9.51 -19.20
N THR A 57 -12.21 10.52 -18.89
CA THR A 57 -12.66 11.50 -19.87
C THR A 57 -11.49 12.23 -20.56
N ASN A 58 -10.52 12.68 -19.77
CA ASN A 58 -9.36 13.41 -20.29
C ASN A 58 -8.41 12.53 -21.07
N PHE A 59 -8.20 11.29 -20.62
CA PHE A 59 -7.34 10.33 -21.30
C PHE A 59 -7.93 9.91 -22.65
N GLU A 60 -9.21 9.56 -22.71
CA GLU A 60 -9.90 9.16 -23.95
C GLU A 60 -9.99 10.32 -24.95
N ALA A 61 -10.18 11.55 -24.47
CA ALA A 61 -10.12 12.74 -25.34
C ALA A 61 -8.73 12.96 -25.97
N ALA A 62 -7.66 12.64 -25.24
CA ALA A 62 -6.29 12.73 -25.74
C ALA A 62 -5.86 11.51 -26.57
N ASN A 63 -6.55 10.38 -26.45
CA ASN A 63 -6.26 9.11 -27.11
C ASN A 63 -7.55 8.48 -27.64
N PRO A 64 -8.14 9.01 -28.73
CA PRO A 64 -9.48 8.61 -29.19
C PRO A 64 -9.60 7.13 -29.62
N ASP A 65 -8.47 6.49 -29.89
CA ASP A 65 -8.41 5.06 -30.23
C ASP A 65 -8.31 4.13 -29.00
N ILE A 66 -8.27 4.69 -27.78
CA ILE A 66 -8.15 3.91 -26.55
C ILE A 66 -9.35 4.19 -25.65
N THR A 67 -10.06 3.13 -25.22
CA THR A 67 -11.17 3.22 -24.28
C THR A 67 -10.80 2.55 -22.96
N ILE A 68 -11.19 3.14 -21.82
CA ILE A 68 -11.02 2.56 -20.50
C ILE A 68 -12.33 1.91 -20.05
N GLU A 69 -12.26 0.64 -19.69
CA GLU A 69 -13.33 -0.07 -18.99
C GLU A 69 -12.94 -0.22 -17.51
N TRP A 70 -13.71 0.39 -16.61
CA TRP A 70 -13.48 0.23 -15.18
C TRP A 70 -14.08 -1.09 -14.68
N VAL A 71 -13.28 -1.87 -13.94
CA VAL A 71 -13.73 -3.00 -13.14
C VAL A 71 -13.70 -2.57 -11.67
N THR A 72 -14.86 -2.60 -11.01
CA THR A 72 -15.00 -2.10 -9.64
C THR A 72 -15.48 -3.17 -8.68
N ALA A 73 -14.89 -3.22 -7.50
CA ALA A 73 -15.36 -3.96 -6.33
C ALA A 73 -14.91 -3.23 -5.07
N PRO A 74 -15.50 -3.46 -3.90
CA PRO A 74 -14.99 -2.93 -2.64
C PRO A 74 -13.52 -3.30 -2.40
N TYR A 75 -12.78 -2.43 -1.68
CA TYR A 75 -11.36 -2.61 -1.38
C TYR A 75 -10.99 -4.04 -0.93
N GLY A 76 -11.75 -4.64 -0.02
CA GLY A 76 -11.49 -5.99 0.48
C GLY A 76 -11.82 -7.13 -0.51
N GLU A 77 -12.42 -6.83 -1.66
CA GLU A 77 -12.93 -7.82 -2.61
C GLU A 77 -12.28 -7.72 -4.00
N ILE A 78 -11.67 -6.59 -4.35
CA ILE A 78 -11.19 -6.29 -5.70
C ILE A 78 -10.13 -7.31 -6.20
N VAL A 79 -9.22 -7.76 -5.33
CA VAL A 79 -8.21 -8.76 -5.69
C VAL A 79 -8.86 -10.09 -6.04
N ASN A 80 -9.82 -10.55 -5.22
CA ASN A 80 -10.59 -11.78 -5.49
C ASN A 80 -11.40 -11.66 -6.78
N GLN A 81 -11.99 -10.49 -7.04
CA GLN A 81 -12.71 -10.21 -8.30
C GLN A 81 -11.79 -10.38 -9.51
N VAL A 82 -10.58 -9.81 -9.46
CA VAL A 82 -9.58 -9.91 -10.54
C VAL A 82 -9.14 -11.35 -10.77
N VAL A 83 -8.85 -12.09 -9.69
CA VAL A 83 -8.47 -13.51 -9.77
C VAL A 83 -9.60 -14.35 -10.40
N ASN A 84 -10.84 -14.15 -9.95
CA ASN A 84 -12.01 -14.85 -10.50
C ASN A 84 -12.24 -14.54 -11.99
N MET A 85 -12.12 -13.28 -12.38
CA MET A 85 -12.22 -12.85 -13.78
C MET A 85 -11.15 -13.53 -14.65
N ALA A 86 -9.91 -13.58 -14.16
CA ALA A 86 -8.81 -14.23 -14.87
C ALA A 86 -9.03 -15.73 -15.03
N GLY A 87 -9.54 -16.42 -13.99
CA GLY A 87 -9.94 -17.83 -14.06
C GLY A 87 -11.02 -18.11 -15.11
N GLY A 88 -11.91 -17.14 -15.36
CA GLY A 88 -12.91 -17.17 -16.43
C GLY A 88 -12.39 -16.73 -17.81
N GLY A 89 -11.08 -16.48 -17.97
CA GLY A 89 -10.47 -16.03 -19.23
C GLY A 89 -10.67 -14.53 -19.53
N ASN A 90 -11.22 -13.75 -18.62
CA ASN A 90 -11.48 -12.33 -18.77
C ASN A 90 -10.51 -11.51 -17.91
N LYS A 91 -9.25 -11.45 -18.31
CA LYS A 91 -8.21 -10.73 -17.56
C LYS A 91 -8.41 -9.20 -17.65
N VAL A 92 -8.08 -8.50 -16.56
CA VAL A 92 -7.85 -7.05 -16.56
C VAL A 92 -6.47 -6.73 -17.15
N ASP A 93 -6.23 -5.48 -17.51
CA ASP A 93 -4.94 -5.02 -18.05
C ASP A 93 -4.11 -4.30 -16.98
N ALA A 94 -4.78 -3.65 -16.02
CA ALA A 94 -4.13 -3.04 -14.87
C ALA A 94 -5.00 -3.16 -13.62
N ILE A 95 -4.34 -3.11 -12.46
CA ILE A 95 -4.99 -3.10 -11.15
C ILE A 95 -4.43 -1.88 -10.41
N PHE A 96 -5.30 -0.92 -10.04
CA PHE A 96 -4.97 0.09 -9.06
C PHE A 96 -5.05 -0.55 -7.68
N GLY A 97 -3.91 -0.70 -7.03
CA GLY A 97 -3.77 -1.47 -5.81
C GLY A 97 -2.69 -0.95 -4.87
N GLU A 98 -2.39 -1.73 -3.89
CA GLU A 98 -1.37 -1.46 -2.88
C GLU A 98 -0.14 -2.33 -3.09
N ILE A 99 1.01 -1.86 -2.58
CA ILE A 99 2.28 -2.57 -2.63
C ILE A 99 2.17 -4.01 -2.08
N ASP A 100 1.37 -4.22 -1.02
CA ASP A 100 1.17 -5.52 -0.38
C ASP A 100 0.42 -6.54 -1.26
N TRP A 101 -0.23 -6.10 -2.34
CA TRP A 101 -0.94 -7.01 -3.28
C TRP A 101 -0.02 -7.60 -4.35
N VAL A 102 1.12 -6.95 -4.58
CA VAL A 102 2.06 -7.32 -5.66
C VAL A 102 2.49 -8.79 -5.57
N PRO A 103 2.99 -9.31 -4.42
CA PRO A 103 3.49 -10.68 -4.35
C PRO A 103 2.44 -11.73 -4.65
N GLY A 104 1.22 -11.55 -4.12
CA GLY A 104 0.12 -12.49 -4.37
C GLY A 104 -0.34 -12.49 -5.83
N LEU A 105 -0.33 -11.33 -6.49
CA LEU A 105 -0.69 -11.23 -7.91
C LEU A 105 0.42 -11.76 -8.84
N VAL A 106 1.69 -11.64 -8.44
CA VAL A 106 2.81 -12.29 -9.14
C VAL A 106 2.70 -13.80 -9.05
N ASP A 107 2.46 -14.34 -7.85
CA ASP A 107 2.29 -15.77 -7.61
C ASP A 107 1.09 -16.34 -8.41
N ALA A 108 0.00 -15.59 -8.51
CA ALA A 108 -1.17 -15.93 -9.32
C ALA A 108 -0.96 -15.80 -10.85
N GLY A 109 0.19 -15.33 -11.32
CA GLY A 109 0.45 -15.07 -12.73
C GLY A 109 -0.39 -13.92 -13.31
N LEU A 110 -0.77 -12.95 -12.46
CA LEU A 110 -1.59 -11.78 -12.78
C LEU A 110 -0.83 -10.47 -12.64
N ALA A 111 0.49 -10.53 -12.70
CA ALA A 111 1.36 -9.36 -12.77
C ALA A 111 2.49 -9.60 -13.76
N ALA A 112 2.87 -8.57 -14.51
CA ALA A 112 4.02 -8.57 -15.39
C ALA A 112 5.08 -7.59 -14.90
N PRO A 113 6.38 -7.82 -15.15
CA PRO A 113 7.41 -6.85 -14.86
C PRO A 113 7.09 -5.52 -15.55
N VAL A 114 7.17 -4.40 -14.82
CA VAL A 114 6.78 -3.10 -15.37
C VAL A 114 7.62 -2.68 -16.59
N ARG A 115 8.88 -3.13 -16.65
CA ARG A 115 9.79 -2.85 -17.77
C ARG A 115 9.46 -3.62 -19.05
N ASP A 116 8.59 -4.63 -18.98
CA ASP A 116 8.13 -5.38 -20.17
C ASP A 116 6.94 -4.64 -20.85
N ILE A 117 6.34 -3.66 -20.16
CA ILE A 117 5.14 -2.93 -20.62
C ILE A 117 5.43 -1.44 -20.80
N LEU A 118 6.09 -0.80 -19.84
CA LEU A 118 6.29 0.64 -19.80
C LEU A 118 7.59 1.07 -20.45
N SER A 119 7.60 2.28 -21.01
CA SER A 119 8.77 2.85 -21.65
C SER A 119 9.95 2.97 -20.67
N PRO A 120 11.20 2.65 -21.09
CA PRO A 120 12.37 2.75 -20.22
C PRO A 120 12.57 4.15 -19.64
N ALA A 121 12.38 5.20 -20.45
CA ALA A 121 12.56 6.58 -20.01
C ALA A 121 11.58 6.97 -18.90
N PHE A 122 10.34 6.46 -18.93
CA PHE A 122 9.35 6.68 -17.88
C PHE A 122 9.74 5.97 -16.58
N VAL A 123 10.13 4.69 -16.67
CA VAL A 123 10.50 3.89 -15.47
C VAL A 123 11.78 4.41 -14.83
N ASP A 124 12.76 4.89 -15.60
CA ASP A 124 14.04 5.37 -15.09
C ASP A 124 13.95 6.72 -14.34
N ASP A 125 12.83 7.44 -14.46
CA ASP A 125 12.55 8.66 -13.69
C ASP A 125 12.14 8.37 -12.23
N PHE A 126 11.76 7.15 -11.91
CA PHE A 126 11.43 6.78 -10.52
C PHE A 126 12.67 6.69 -9.63
N TYR A 127 12.51 6.91 -8.33
CA TYR A 127 13.56 6.66 -7.35
C TYR A 127 13.89 5.18 -7.32
N PRO A 128 15.18 4.78 -7.50
CA PRO A 128 15.56 3.36 -7.57
C PRO A 128 15.14 2.55 -6.34
N ASP A 129 15.32 3.11 -5.13
CA ASP A 129 14.96 2.45 -3.88
C ASP A 129 13.44 2.25 -3.75
N VAL A 130 12.64 3.17 -4.33
CA VAL A 130 11.19 3.01 -4.39
C VAL A 130 10.81 1.88 -5.35
N LEU A 131 11.38 1.83 -6.55
CA LEU A 131 11.14 0.71 -7.49
C LEU A 131 11.59 -0.63 -6.91
N LYS A 132 12.73 -0.66 -6.22
CA LYS A 132 13.24 -1.85 -5.55
C LYS A 132 12.25 -2.42 -4.54
N SER A 133 11.45 -1.56 -3.90
CA SER A 133 10.41 -2.01 -2.97
C SER A 133 9.25 -2.75 -3.63
N PHE A 134 9.18 -2.81 -4.95
CA PHE A 134 8.19 -3.56 -5.74
C PHE A 134 8.78 -4.79 -6.44
N GLU A 135 10.03 -5.16 -6.10
CA GLU A 135 10.71 -6.27 -6.76
C GLU A 135 10.28 -7.63 -6.19
N VAL A 136 10.00 -8.53 -7.12
CA VAL A 136 9.95 -9.97 -6.90
C VAL A 136 11.00 -10.57 -7.82
N ASP A 137 11.91 -11.37 -7.28
CA ASP A 137 13.05 -11.97 -8.02
C ASP A 137 13.84 -10.95 -8.86
N GLY A 138 14.10 -9.77 -8.28
CA GLY A 138 14.92 -8.71 -8.89
C GLY A 138 14.24 -7.94 -10.04
N LYS A 139 12.93 -8.08 -10.22
CA LYS A 139 12.15 -7.33 -11.21
C LYS A 139 11.00 -6.59 -10.52
N PRO A 140 10.78 -5.29 -10.80
CA PRO A 140 9.65 -4.56 -10.27
C PRO A 140 8.34 -4.94 -10.99
N TYR A 141 7.30 -5.29 -10.22
CA TYR A 141 5.98 -5.69 -10.70
C TYR A 141 4.87 -4.70 -10.40
N GLY A 142 5.19 -3.63 -9.68
CA GLY A 142 4.29 -2.50 -9.46
C GLY A 142 4.94 -1.20 -9.88
N ILE A 143 4.16 -0.28 -10.46
CA ILE A 143 4.62 1.08 -10.74
C ILE A 143 3.89 2.05 -9.80
N PRO A 144 4.59 2.66 -8.82
CA PRO A 144 3.95 3.47 -7.80
C PRO A 144 3.42 4.80 -8.35
N LEU A 145 2.19 5.15 -7.97
CA LEU A 145 1.68 6.50 -8.18
C LEU A 145 2.32 7.45 -7.16
N TYR A 146 2.40 7.00 -5.92
CA TYR A 146 2.93 7.73 -4.77
C TYR A 146 3.27 6.76 -3.65
N VAL A 147 4.04 7.26 -2.69
CA VAL A 147 4.43 6.52 -1.49
C VAL A 147 4.04 7.28 -0.23
N SER A 148 3.79 6.55 0.84
CA SER A 148 3.44 7.12 2.13
C SER A 148 4.07 6.30 3.26
N PRO A 149 4.88 6.90 4.12
CA PRO A 149 5.25 6.29 5.38
C PRO A 149 4.05 6.29 6.34
N TYR A 150 4.03 5.37 7.31
CA TYR A 150 3.25 5.57 8.52
C TYR A 150 3.86 6.72 9.32
N VAL A 151 3.01 7.65 9.77
CA VAL A 151 3.39 8.85 10.53
C VAL A 151 2.59 8.94 11.81
N LEU A 152 3.11 9.66 12.79
CA LEU A 152 2.36 9.96 14.01
C LEU A 152 1.43 11.15 13.75
N TYR A 153 0.11 10.93 13.82
CA TYR A 153 -0.87 12.00 13.91
C TYR A 153 -1.10 12.40 15.36
N TYR A 154 -1.25 13.70 15.62
CA TYR A 154 -1.61 14.17 16.94
C TYR A 154 -2.55 15.38 16.90
N ASN A 155 -3.41 15.47 17.94
CA ASN A 155 -4.42 16.51 18.08
C ASN A 155 -3.90 17.65 18.96
N LYS A 156 -3.57 18.78 18.34
CA LYS A 156 -3.04 19.98 19.02
C LYS A 156 -3.99 20.56 20.07
N ASN A 157 -5.31 20.44 19.86
CA ASN A 157 -6.30 20.94 20.81
C ASN A 157 -6.32 20.09 22.09
N LEU A 158 -6.27 18.76 21.96
CA LEU A 158 -6.18 17.87 23.12
C LEU A 158 -4.87 18.04 23.86
N PHE A 159 -3.76 18.32 23.17
CA PHE A 159 -2.48 18.63 23.81
C PHE A 159 -2.60 19.88 24.66
N LYS A 160 -3.16 20.99 24.12
CA LYS A 160 -3.40 22.22 24.89
C LYS A 160 -4.28 21.98 26.11
N GLN A 161 -5.39 21.22 25.95
CA GLN A 161 -6.29 20.88 27.05
C GLN A 161 -5.61 20.08 28.18
N ALA A 162 -4.65 19.22 27.82
CA ALA A 162 -3.85 18.44 28.75
C ALA A 162 -2.67 19.23 29.38
N GLY A 163 -2.50 20.52 29.01
CA GLY A 163 -1.35 21.32 29.44
C GLY A 163 -0.03 20.92 28.81
N LEU A 164 -0.10 20.35 27.60
CA LEU A 164 1.06 19.97 26.76
C LEU A 164 1.30 21.05 25.69
N ASP A 165 2.55 21.21 25.27
CA ASP A 165 2.90 22.10 24.16
C ASP A 165 2.39 21.50 22.84
N PRO A 166 1.46 22.15 22.12
CA PRO A 166 0.89 21.63 20.87
C PRO A 166 1.89 21.59 19.70
N ASN A 167 3.09 22.12 19.85
CA ASN A 167 4.13 22.11 18.83
C ASN A 167 5.31 21.19 19.21
N LYS A 168 5.19 20.45 20.31
CA LYS A 168 6.19 19.47 20.77
C LYS A 168 5.56 18.10 20.90
N PRO A 169 5.35 17.38 19.77
CA PRO A 169 4.92 15.98 19.83
C PRO A 169 6.00 15.12 20.50
N PRO A 170 5.62 14.00 21.14
CA PRO A 170 6.59 13.07 21.72
C PRO A 170 7.47 12.46 20.61
N LYS A 171 8.73 12.19 20.95
CA LYS A 171 9.70 11.56 20.03
C LYS A 171 9.93 10.07 20.35
N THR A 172 9.66 9.66 21.56
CA THR A 172 9.84 8.28 22.03
C THR A 172 8.54 7.73 22.61
N TYR A 173 8.42 6.40 22.69
CA TYR A 173 7.29 5.76 23.37
C TYR A 173 7.25 6.11 24.87
N ASN A 174 8.40 6.33 25.52
CA ASN A 174 8.44 6.76 26.92
C ASN A 174 7.87 8.18 27.08
N GLU A 175 8.23 9.11 26.20
CA GLU A 175 7.63 10.46 26.20
C GLU A 175 6.12 10.37 25.91
N MET A 176 5.72 9.55 24.94
CA MET A 176 4.31 9.32 24.62
C MET A 176 3.53 8.79 25.83
N LEU A 177 4.08 7.83 26.59
CA LEU A 177 3.44 7.34 27.81
C LEU A 177 3.27 8.44 28.87
N SER A 178 4.25 9.33 29.04
CA SER A 178 4.14 10.47 29.96
C SER A 178 3.06 11.47 29.52
N TYR A 179 2.87 11.67 28.21
CA TYR A 179 1.78 12.47 27.64
C TYR A 179 0.44 11.77 27.82
N ALA A 180 0.41 10.45 27.64
CA ALA A 180 -0.79 9.64 27.76
C ALA A 180 -1.41 9.69 29.17
N GLU A 181 -0.58 9.81 30.21
CA GLU A 181 -1.07 9.99 31.59
C GLU A 181 -1.91 11.27 31.81
N LYS A 182 -1.62 12.31 31.04
CA LYS A 182 -2.39 13.56 31.08
C LYS A 182 -3.59 13.51 30.12
N LEU A 183 -3.37 13.03 28.89
CA LEU A 183 -4.37 13.00 27.85
C LEU A 183 -5.53 12.06 28.19
N SER A 184 -5.26 10.91 28.82
CA SER A 184 -6.30 9.94 29.21
C SER A 184 -7.26 10.42 30.30
N LYS A 185 -6.95 11.54 30.98
CA LYS A 185 -7.83 12.17 31.96
C LYS A 185 -8.86 13.10 31.31
N LEU A 186 -8.67 13.43 30.04
CA LEU A 186 -9.57 14.31 29.31
C LEU A 186 -10.87 13.60 28.96
N LYS A 187 -11.89 14.43 28.76
CA LYS A 187 -13.17 14.03 28.15
C LYS A 187 -13.48 14.99 27.01
N ASP A 188 -14.20 14.50 26.00
CA ASP A 188 -14.73 15.37 24.96
C ASP A 188 -15.86 16.27 25.48
N ALA A 189 -16.39 17.13 24.61
CA ALA A 189 -17.47 18.05 24.96
C ALA A 189 -18.77 17.34 25.42
N ASN A 190 -18.94 16.08 25.09
CA ASN A 190 -20.09 15.25 25.47
C ASN A 190 -19.84 14.37 26.69
N GLY A 191 -18.65 14.50 27.32
CA GLY A 191 -18.25 13.70 28.48
C GLY A 191 -17.69 12.32 28.12
N ASN A 192 -17.49 12.00 26.85
CA ASN A 192 -16.91 10.72 26.42
C ASN A 192 -15.39 10.71 26.74
N LYS A 193 -14.89 9.50 26.98
CA LYS A 193 -13.46 9.26 27.20
C LYS A 193 -12.63 9.71 26.01
N VAL A 194 -11.50 10.34 26.27
CA VAL A 194 -10.42 10.56 25.29
C VAL A 194 -9.38 9.46 25.45
N TYR A 195 -9.08 8.76 24.35
CA TYR A 195 -7.96 7.83 24.28
C TYR A 195 -6.68 8.59 23.98
N ALA A 196 -5.59 8.20 24.64
CA ALA A 196 -4.33 8.90 24.49
C ALA A 196 -3.56 8.50 23.23
N PHE A 197 -3.62 7.20 22.88
CA PHE A 197 -2.91 6.66 21.73
C PHE A 197 -3.75 5.55 21.06
N GLY A 198 -3.76 5.53 19.74
CA GLY A 198 -4.47 4.53 18.93
C GLY A 198 -3.51 3.62 18.18
N GLN A 199 -3.48 2.35 18.57
CA GLN A 199 -2.88 1.24 17.82
C GLN A 199 -3.98 0.31 17.35
N THR A 200 -4.01 0.00 16.05
CA THR A 200 -5.00 -0.93 15.50
C THR A 200 -4.72 -2.37 15.95
N THR A 201 -5.77 -3.08 16.35
CA THR A 201 -5.69 -4.49 16.80
C THR A 201 -6.83 -5.35 16.24
N ALA A 202 -7.75 -4.78 15.46
CA ALA A 202 -8.84 -5.52 14.83
C ALA A 202 -8.31 -6.48 13.75
N SER A 203 -9.01 -7.62 13.56
CA SER A 203 -8.63 -8.66 12.61
C SER A 203 -8.93 -8.27 11.15
N VAL A 204 -8.09 -7.35 10.63
CA VAL A 204 -8.05 -6.95 9.22
C VAL A 204 -6.59 -6.75 8.78
N PRO A 205 -6.21 -7.08 7.53
CA PRO A 205 -4.81 -7.05 7.10
C PRO A 205 -4.09 -5.71 7.35
N VAL A 206 -4.76 -4.58 7.12
CA VAL A 206 -4.18 -3.24 7.38
C VAL A 206 -3.80 -3.01 8.85
N SER A 207 -4.48 -3.65 9.79
CA SER A 207 -4.10 -3.60 11.22
C SER A 207 -2.80 -4.35 11.47
N GLY A 208 -2.57 -5.48 10.81
CA GLY A 208 -1.30 -6.22 10.86
C GLY A 208 -0.14 -5.40 10.28
N ALA A 209 -0.35 -4.71 9.16
CA ALA A 209 0.65 -3.79 8.60
C ALA A 209 0.99 -2.65 9.59
N SER A 210 0.00 -2.08 10.29
CA SER A 210 0.22 -1.08 11.34
C SER A 210 1.00 -1.66 12.54
N LEU A 211 0.78 -2.91 12.92
CA LEU A 211 1.56 -3.61 13.94
C LEU A 211 3.01 -3.83 13.48
N THR A 212 3.22 -4.18 12.21
CA THR A 212 4.57 -4.26 11.61
C THR A 212 5.29 -2.91 11.66
N ALA A 213 4.59 -1.81 11.34
CA ALA A 213 5.16 -0.47 11.47
C ALA A 213 5.61 -0.19 12.91
N MET A 214 4.82 -0.59 13.91
CA MET A 214 5.20 -0.47 15.32
C MET A 214 6.41 -1.35 15.66
N VAL A 215 6.50 -2.58 15.16
CA VAL A 215 7.69 -3.44 15.33
C VAL A 215 8.94 -2.75 14.78
N PHE A 216 8.86 -2.09 13.61
CA PHE A 216 9.96 -1.33 13.04
C PHE A 216 10.35 -0.12 13.91
N ASN A 217 9.38 0.57 14.53
CA ASN A 217 9.70 1.66 15.46
C ASN A 217 10.57 1.21 16.63
N PHE A 218 10.45 -0.06 17.04
CA PHE A 218 11.25 -0.68 18.10
C PHE A 218 12.54 -1.34 17.60
N GLY A 219 12.86 -1.21 16.32
CA GLY A 219 14.03 -1.82 15.71
C GLY A 219 13.91 -3.34 15.53
N GLY A 220 12.67 -3.85 15.60
CA GLY A 220 12.35 -5.25 15.37
C GLY A 220 12.10 -5.56 13.89
N GLN A 221 11.88 -6.82 13.62
CA GLN A 221 11.45 -7.34 12.31
C GLN A 221 10.46 -8.49 12.51
N VAL A 222 9.61 -8.73 11.51
CA VAL A 222 8.65 -9.83 11.46
C VAL A 222 9.17 -10.96 10.57
N LEU A 223 9.73 -10.60 9.43
CA LEU A 223 10.34 -11.49 8.45
C LEU A 223 11.82 -11.15 8.27
N ASP A 224 12.65 -12.13 7.95
CA ASP A 224 14.00 -11.92 7.46
C ASP A 224 14.01 -11.53 5.97
N ALA A 225 15.20 -11.27 5.42
CA ALA A 225 15.37 -10.89 4.02
C ALA A 225 14.95 -11.99 3.02
N GLN A 226 14.80 -13.22 3.48
CA GLN A 226 14.33 -14.37 2.70
C GLN A 226 12.83 -14.62 2.87
N GLY A 227 12.11 -13.73 3.55
CA GLY A 227 10.67 -13.85 3.79
C GLY A 227 10.30 -14.91 4.84
N LYS A 228 11.25 -15.40 5.62
CA LYS A 228 10.99 -16.35 6.72
C LYS A 228 10.68 -15.60 8.01
N LEU A 229 9.83 -16.22 8.85
CA LEU A 229 9.46 -15.63 10.12
C LEU A 229 10.70 -15.42 11.01
N SER A 230 10.88 -14.20 11.48
CA SER A 230 12.04 -13.75 12.26
C SER A 230 11.61 -12.87 13.44
N VAL A 231 10.90 -13.45 14.41
CA VAL A 231 10.29 -12.72 15.53
C VAL A 231 10.99 -12.95 16.88
N ASP A 232 12.07 -13.72 16.90
CA ASP A 232 12.89 -13.94 18.11
C ASP A 232 13.87 -12.77 18.37
N ASN A 233 13.44 -11.56 18.04
CA ASN A 233 14.20 -10.33 18.28
C ASN A 233 13.55 -9.48 19.36
N GLN A 234 14.37 -8.69 20.07
CA GLN A 234 13.90 -7.88 21.19
C GLN A 234 12.91 -6.80 20.75
N GLY A 235 13.11 -6.17 19.59
CA GLY A 235 12.22 -5.13 19.09
C GLY A 235 10.79 -5.63 18.82
N PHE A 236 10.64 -6.88 18.34
CA PHE A 236 9.32 -7.51 18.19
C PHE A 236 8.64 -7.71 19.56
N LYS A 237 9.38 -8.25 20.55
CA LYS A 237 8.86 -8.47 21.90
C LYS A 237 8.47 -7.16 22.58
N ASP A 238 9.30 -6.14 22.47
CA ASP A 238 9.07 -4.80 23.06
C ASP A 238 7.87 -4.10 22.42
N ALA A 239 7.68 -4.23 21.11
CA ALA A 239 6.52 -3.69 20.41
C ALA A 239 5.21 -4.30 20.94
N PHE A 240 5.13 -5.63 21.05
CA PHE A 240 3.93 -6.29 21.57
C PHE A 240 3.75 -6.13 23.09
N ALA A 241 4.84 -5.96 23.86
CA ALA A 241 4.76 -5.52 25.25
C ALA A 241 4.13 -4.11 25.37
N MET A 242 4.49 -3.19 24.46
CA MET A 242 3.88 -1.86 24.40
C MET A 242 2.38 -1.93 24.01
N VAL A 243 2.00 -2.76 23.03
CA VAL A 243 0.58 -2.99 22.67
C VAL A 243 -0.20 -3.44 23.91
N LYS A 244 0.32 -4.41 24.66
CA LYS A 244 -0.27 -4.90 25.92
C LYS A 244 -0.38 -3.79 26.96
N GLN A 245 0.69 -3.03 27.17
CA GLN A 245 0.74 -1.92 28.15
C GLN A 245 -0.27 -0.81 27.82
N LEU A 246 -0.43 -0.44 26.56
CA LEU A 246 -1.40 0.56 26.12
C LEU A 246 -2.85 0.14 26.43
N ASP A 247 -3.15 -1.15 26.25
CA ASP A 247 -4.46 -1.72 26.61
C ASP A 247 -4.66 -1.76 28.13
N GLU A 248 -3.70 -2.29 28.89
CA GLU A 248 -3.77 -2.41 30.36
C GLU A 248 -3.97 -1.05 31.03
N LYS A 249 -3.33 0.01 30.50
CA LYS A 249 -3.52 1.38 30.99
C LYS A 249 -4.79 2.05 30.45
N GLY A 250 -5.51 1.38 29.56
CA GLY A 250 -6.71 1.91 28.92
C GLY A 250 -6.44 3.12 28.02
N TYR A 251 -5.22 3.28 27.50
CA TYR A 251 -4.84 4.38 26.62
C TYR A 251 -5.27 4.15 25.18
N ASN A 252 -5.44 2.89 24.77
CA ASN A 252 -5.82 2.46 23.43
C ASN A 252 -7.29 2.03 23.38
N PRO A 253 -8.07 2.37 22.31
CA PRO A 253 -9.34 1.74 22.06
C PRO A 253 -9.14 0.27 21.67
N GLN A 254 -9.88 -0.63 22.33
CA GLN A 254 -9.75 -2.07 22.08
C GLN A 254 -10.33 -2.47 20.73
N ASN A 255 -9.68 -3.42 20.06
CA ASN A 255 -10.12 -4.04 18.82
C ASN A 255 -10.50 -3.03 17.71
N ALA A 256 -9.82 -1.89 17.67
CA ALA A 256 -10.09 -0.83 16.72
C ALA A 256 -9.45 -1.11 15.35
N LYS A 257 -10.19 -0.80 14.28
CA LYS A 257 -9.70 -0.69 12.91
C LYS A 257 -9.12 0.72 12.71
N LEU A 258 -8.32 0.89 11.66
CA LEU A 258 -7.79 2.21 11.30
C LEU A 258 -8.91 3.25 11.06
N LYS A 259 -10.00 2.83 10.42
CA LYS A 259 -11.18 3.68 10.22
C LYS A 259 -11.81 4.15 11.54
N ASP A 260 -11.83 3.29 12.56
CA ASP A 260 -12.36 3.64 13.89
C ASP A 260 -11.44 4.67 14.57
N LEU A 261 -10.11 4.52 14.42
CA LEU A 261 -9.15 5.50 14.95
C LEU A 261 -9.30 6.86 14.27
N ARG A 262 -9.49 6.90 12.94
CA ARG A 262 -9.79 8.14 12.20
C ARG A 262 -11.07 8.81 12.70
N ASN A 263 -12.13 8.04 12.97
CA ASN A 263 -13.38 8.54 13.52
C ASN A 263 -13.17 9.16 14.91
N LEU A 264 -12.55 8.42 15.83
CA LEU A 264 -12.28 8.91 17.18
C LEU A 264 -11.41 10.17 17.17
N PHE A 265 -10.38 10.19 16.31
CA PHE A 265 -9.50 11.34 16.17
C PHE A 265 -10.22 12.59 15.63
N ALA A 266 -11.02 12.41 14.57
CA ALA A 266 -11.80 13.50 13.97
C ALA A 266 -12.84 14.09 14.95
N LEU A 267 -13.38 13.26 15.85
CA LEU A 267 -14.35 13.65 16.88
C LEU A 267 -13.67 14.19 18.16
N GLY A 268 -12.34 14.28 18.23
CA GLY A 268 -11.62 14.75 19.41
C GLY A 268 -11.62 13.74 20.57
N GLN A 269 -11.80 12.46 20.28
CA GLN A 269 -11.81 11.36 21.26
C GLN A 269 -10.53 10.52 21.23
N LEU A 270 -9.55 10.89 20.38
CA LEU A 270 -8.23 10.25 20.27
C LEU A 270 -7.16 11.33 20.10
N ALA A 271 -6.11 11.25 20.91
CA ALA A 271 -5.09 12.29 20.92
C ALA A 271 -3.94 12.03 19.96
N MET A 272 -3.52 10.77 19.81
CA MET A 272 -2.42 10.35 18.95
C MET A 272 -2.73 8.99 18.31
N TYR A 273 -2.28 8.76 17.06
CA TYR A 273 -2.33 7.44 16.43
C TYR A 273 -1.40 7.38 15.21
N TYR A 274 -1.10 6.18 14.73
CA TYR A 274 -0.38 5.98 13.48
C TYR A 274 -1.33 5.79 12.30
N ASP A 275 -1.01 6.47 11.19
CA ASP A 275 -1.68 6.31 9.92
C ASP A 275 -0.72 6.63 8.77
N GLN A 276 -1.06 6.22 7.57
CA GLN A 276 -0.39 6.70 6.35
C GLN A 276 -0.68 8.20 6.17
N SER A 277 0.19 8.92 5.47
CA SER A 277 0.02 10.36 5.24
C SER A 277 -1.31 10.71 4.54
N TRP A 278 -1.85 9.82 3.70
CA TRP A 278 -3.16 10.01 3.07
C TRP A 278 -4.35 9.84 4.03
N GLY A 279 -4.16 9.26 5.20
CA GLY A 279 -5.20 9.09 6.23
C GLY A 279 -5.84 10.40 6.67
N PHE A 280 -5.14 11.52 6.49
CA PHE A 280 -5.65 12.85 6.80
C PHE A 280 -6.96 13.19 6.07
N ASN A 281 -7.12 12.78 4.81
CA ASN A 281 -8.36 13.01 4.11
C ASN A 281 -9.53 12.20 4.68
N GLY A 282 -9.28 11.00 5.18
CA GLY A 282 -10.26 10.23 5.93
C GLY A 282 -10.74 10.97 7.18
N VAL A 283 -9.82 11.59 7.92
CA VAL A 283 -10.15 12.43 9.09
C VAL A 283 -10.94 13.68 8.67
N LYS A 284 -10.47 14.38 7.63
CA LYS A 284 -11.12 15.60 7.12
C LYS A 284 -12.54 15.33 6.56
N SER A 285 -12.78 14.18 5.97
CA SER A 285 -14.12 13.80 5.46
C SER A 285 -15.15 13.59 6.56
N ILE A 286 -14.69 13.22 7.79
CA ILE A 286 -15.55 13.06 8.98
C ILE A 286 -15.77 14.42 9.65
N ASN A 287 -14.71 15.22 9.76
CA ASN A 287 -14.74 16.54 10.39
C ASN A 287 -13.84 17.50 9.60
N ALA A 288 -14.44 18.42 8.86
CA ALA A 288 -13.71 19.41 8.07
C ALA A 288 -12.81 20.31 8.94
N ASP A 289 -13.21 20.59 10.19
CA ASP A 289 -12.43 21.40 11.13
C ASP A 289 -11.17 20.71 11.63
N ALA A 290 -10.99 19.42 11.34
CA ALA A 290 -9.79 18.68 11.70
C ALA A 290 -8.50 19.29 11.14
N VAL A 291 -8.57 20.05 10.05
CA VAL A 291 -7.44 20.80 9.48
C VAL A 291 -6.83 21.79 10.50
N ASN A 292 -7.61 22.28 11.45
CA ASN A 292 -7.19 23.28 12.43
C ASN A 292 -6.43 22.69 13.63
N PHE A 293 -6.62 21.40 13.92
CA PHE A 293 -6.03 20.75 15.09
C PHE A 293 -5.14 19.56 14.78
N THR A 294 -5.19 19.03 13.56
CA THR A 294 -4.35 17.90 13.16
C THR A 294 -2.94 18.36 12.84
N ALA A 295 -1.98 17.65 13.37
CA ALA A 295 -0.59 17.71 12.93
C ALA A 295 0.00 16.31 12.82
N SER A 296 1.09 16.19 12.09
CA SER A 296 1.88 14.97 11.99
C SER A 296 3.28 15.16 12.56
N ALA A 297 3.89 14.06 12.91
CA ALA A 297 5.28 13.99 13.35
C ALA A 297 5.92 12.69 12.87
N GLU A 298 7.23 12.59 13.07
CA GLU A 298 7.99 11.36 12.86
C GLU A 298 7.43 10.21 13.72
N PRO A 299 7.60 8.96 13.29
CA PRO A 299 7.34 7.79 14.12
C PRO A 299 8.14 7.85 15.43
N LEU A 300 7.52 7.36 16.49
CA LEU A 300 8.15 7.29 17.81
C LEU A 300 9.32 6.30 17.80
N VAL A 301 10.36 6.62 18.55
CA VAL A 301 11.45 5.70 18.80
C VAL A 301 11.10 4.81 20.00
N GLY A 302 11.19 3.49 19.81
CA GLY A 302 10.99 2.49 20.87
C GLY A 302 12.21 1.62 21.08
N GLY A 303 12.47 1.17 22.29
CA GLY A 303 13.56 0.25 22.61
C GLY A 303 14.91 0.68 22.02
N SER A 304 15.53 -0.18 21.24
CA SER A 304 16.76 0.06 20.48
C SER A 304 16.52 0.59 19.06
N GLY A 305 15.27 0.87 18.69
CA GLY A 305 14.90 1.35 17.35
C GLY A 305 15.35 2.77 17.09
N SER A 306 15.22 3.19 15.83
CA SER A 306 15.53 4.53 15.35
C SER A 306 14.30 5.28 14.84
N GLY A 307 13.08 4.82 15.15
CA GLY A 307 11.84 5.37 14.62
C GLY A 307 11.67 5.08 13.13
N GLN A 308 12.06 3.91 12.70
CA GLN A 308 11.81 3.43 11.33
C GLN A 308 10.30 3.22 11.14
N SER A 309 9.82 3.49 9.94
CA SER A 309 8.42 3.37 9.57
C SER A 309 8.23 2.37 8.43
N LEU A 310 7.03 1.80 8.33
CA LEU A 310 6.63 0.99 7.18
C LEU A 310 6.27 1.91 6.02
N LEU A 311 6.86 1.64 4.84
CA LEU A 311 6.46 2.27 3.59
C LEU A 311 5.19 1.62 3.06
N GLN A 312 4.21 2.44 2.73
CA GLN A 312 3.04 2.07 1.96
C GLN A 312 3.03 2.79 0.62
N ALA A 313 2.43 2.20 -0.38
CA ALA A 313 2.31 2.81 -1.70
C ALA A 313 1.05 2.33 -2.41
N HIS A 314 0.43 3.24 -3.15
CA HIS A 314 -0.51 2.83 -4.18
C HIS A 314 0.21 2.76 -5.53
N CYS A 315 -0.09 1.74 -6.29
CA CYS A 315 0.58 1.44 -7.54
C CYS A 315 -0.41 0.93 -8.60
N PHE A 316 0.02 0.95 -9.85
CA PHE A 316 -0.56 0.06 -10.84
C PHE A 316 0.25 -1.23 -10.90
N ILE A 317 -0.46 -2.36 -10.84
CA ILE A 317 0.05 -3.70 -11.13
C ILE A 317 -0.45 -4.03 -12.54
N LEU A 318 0.45 -4.33 -13.45
CA LEU A 318 0.16 -4.44 -14.88
C LEU A 318 0.09 -5.91 -15.29
N VAL A 319 -0.86 -6.23 -16.18
CA VAL A 319 -1.04 -7.57 -16.74
C VAL A 319 -0.73 -7.53 -18.23
N ASP A 320 0.14 -8.43 -18.69
CA ASP A 320 0.46 -8.51 -20.11
C ASP A 320 -0.62 -9.27 -20.88
N ASN A 321 -1.37 -8.56 -21.70
CA ASN A 321 -2.41 -9.08 -22.57
C ASN A 321 -2.11 -8.83 -24.07
N GLY A 322 -0.83 -8.72 -24.43
CA GLY A 322 -0.36 -8.58 -25.82
C GLY A 322 -0.02 -7.14 -26.23
N ALA A 323 0.67 -7.01 -27.35
CA ALA A 323 1.36 -5.80 -27.79
C ALA A 323 0.46 -4.54 -27.87
N ALA A 324 -0.75 -4.67 -28.44
CA ALA A 324 -1.68 -3.53 -28.59
C ALA A 324 -2.13 -2.99 -27.22
N ARG A 325 -2.40 -3.87 -26.24
CA ARG A 325 -2.81 -3.47 -24.89
C ARG A 325 -1.63 -2.94 -24.10
N ARG A 326 -0.41 -3.51 -24.27
CA ARG A 326 0.82 -2.94 -23.66
C ARG A 326 1.02 -1.49 -24.06
N ALA A 327 0.94 -1.16 -25.36
CA ALA A 327 1.09 0.21 -25.85
C ALA A 327 0.01 1.16 -25.33
N ALA A 328 -1.22 0.68 -25.17
CA ALA A 328 -2.30 1.46 -24.57
C ALA A 328 -2.12 1.66 -23.06
N LEU A 329 -1.61 0.65 -22.35
CA LEU A 329 -1.28 0.74 -20.93
C LEU A 329 -0.14 1.71 -20.65
N ASP A 330 0.93 1.68 -21.45
CA ASP A 330 2.06 2.60 -21.33
C ASP A 330 1.56 4.05 -21.36
N LYS A 331 0.77 4.41 -22.38
CA LYS A 331 0.14 5.74 -22.48
C LYS A 331 -0.76 6.08 -21.30
N PHE A 332 -1.57 5.11 -20.82
CA PHE A 332 -2.49 5.33 -19.71
C PHE A 332 -1.75 5.57 -18.39
N VAL A 333 -0.75 4.74 -18.09
CA VAL A 333 0.05 4.85 -16.88
C VAL A 333 0.85 6.14 -16.87
N GLU A 334 1.51 6.50 -17.98
CA GLU A 334 2.21 7.78 -18.12
C GLU A 334 1.28 8.97 -17.95
N PHE A 335 0.06 8.91 -18.50
CA PHE A 335 -0.94 9.96 -18.33
C PHE A 335 -1.36 10.13 -16.87
N VAL A 336 -1.67 9.04 -16.17
CA VAL A 336 -2.09 9.09 -14.76
C VAL A 336 -0.95 9.54 -13.85
N ILE A 337 0.27 9.03 -14.05
CA ILE A 337 1.46 9.39 -13.25
C ILE A 337 2.20 10.58 -13.88
N SER A 338 1.48 11.50 -14.51
CA SER A 338 2.01 12.79 -14.91
C SER A 338 1.84 13.83 -13.80
N GLU A 339 2.73 14.80 -13.73
CA GLU A 339 2.58 15.92 -12.78
C GLU A 339 1.23 16.61 -12.92
N LYS A 340 0.79 16.84 -14.16
CA LYS A 340 -0.50 17.48 -14.47
C LYS A 340 -1.70 16.75 -13.86
N THR A 341 -1.73 15.42 -13.94
CA THR A 341 -2.84 14.60 -13.43
C THR A 341 -2.68 14.37 -11.94
N LEU A 342 -1.49 14.00 -11.49
CA LEU A 342 -1.25 13.58 -10.10
C LEU A 342 -1.25 14.75 -9.10
N SER A 343 -0.93 16.00 -9.54
CA SER A 343 -0.95 17.18 -8.67
C SER A 343 -2.28 17.38 -7.95
N SER A 344 -3.39 17.29 -8.67
CA SER A 344 -4.73 17.45 -8.09
C SER A 344 -5.06 16.33 -7.13
N TYR A 345 -4.68 15.09 -7.46
CA TYR A 345 -4.88 13.94 -6.61
C TYR A 345 -4.13 14.07 -5.29
N LEU A 346 -2.85 14.41 -5.35
CA LEU A 346 -1.99 14.55 -4.14
C LEU A 346 -2.36 15.78 -3.31
N ARG A 347 -2.85 16.85 -3.91
CA ARG A 347 -3.29 18.05 -3.19
C ARG A 347 -4.63 17.84 -2.49
N ASP A 348 -5.62 17.28 -3.21
CA ASP A 348 -7.02 17.35 -2.80
C ASP A 348 -7.51 16.05 -2.17
N LEU A 349 -6.96 14.90 -2.60
CA LEU A 349 -7.47 13.59 -2.22
C LEU A 349 -6.49 12.78 -1.35
N THR A 350 -5.20 12.86 -1.62
CA THR A 350 -4.25 11.91 -1.01
C THR A 350 -2.91 12.58 -0.75
N PRO A 351 -2.71 13.23 0.40
CA PRO A 351 -1.40 13.75 0.79
C PRO A 351 -0.37 12.62 0.84
N ALA A 352 0.53 12.58 -0.16
CA ALA A 352 1.56 11.55 -0.27
C ALA A 352 2.75 12.07 -1.05
N TYR A 353 3.88 11.38 -0.99
CA TYR A 353 5.08 11.76 -1.72
C TYR A 353 5.07 11.14 -3.12
N PRO A 354 5.36 11.92 -4.19
CA PRO A 354 5.49 11.36 -5.52
C PRO A 354 6.68 10.39 -5.58
N ALA A 355 6.54 9.35 -6.39
CA ALA A 355 7.56 8.33 -6.55
C ALA A 355 8.59 8.66 -7.64
N LYS A 356 8.38 9.74 -8.42
CA LYS A 356 9.25 10.19 -9.52
C LYS A 356 10.16 11.33 -9.10
N LYS A 357 11.42 11.29 -9.56
CA LYS A 357 12.43 12.34 -9.33
C LYS A 357 12.00 13.69 -9.90
N SER A 358 11.42 13.69 -11.10
CA SER A 358 10.91 14.90 -11.77
C SER A 358 9.80 15.62 -10.98
N MET A 359 9.14 14.92 -10.05
CA MET A 359 8.04 15.47 -9.25
C MET A 359 8.44 15.84 -7.82
N ALA A 360 9.71 15.77 -7.46
CA ALA A 360 10.19 16.01 -6.09
C ALA A 360 9.82 17.38 -5.50
N SER A 361 9.69 18.39 -6.36
CA SER A 361 9.40 19.79 -6.00
C SER A 361 7.93 20.19 -6.18
N MET A 362 7.01 19.24 -6.37
CA MET A 362 5.59 19.57 -6.54
C MET A 362 5.08 20.42 -5.37
N GLU A 363 4.41 21.52 -5.69
CA GLU A 363 3.88 22.46 -4.69
C GLU A 363 2.91 21.80 -3.72
N SER A 364 2.06 20.89 -4.22
CA SER A 364 1.12 20.10 -3.42
C SER A 364 1.80 19.23 -2.35
N VAL A 365 3.09 18.95 -2.52
CA VAL A 365 3.90 18.16 -1.57
C VAL A 365 4.65 19.07 -0.63
N VAL A 366 5.44 20.02 -1.16
CA VAL A 366 6.33 20.86 -0.34
C VAL A 366 5.58 21.84 0.57
N ASN A 367 4.34 22.18 0.25
CA ASN A 367 3.50 23.06 1.05
C ASN A 367 2.50 22.32 1.97
N ASN A 368 2.42 21.00 1.88
CA ASN A 368 1.50 20.20 2.70
C ASN A 368 1.99 20.07 4.15
N GLY A 369 1.20 20.53 5.12
CA GLY A 369 1.58 20.52 6.54
C GLY A 369 1.76 19.11 7.12
N ILE A 370 0.97 18.12 6.65
CA ILE A 370 1.08 16.73 7.07
C ILE A 370 2.38 16.12 6.53
N LEU A 371 2.71 16.35 5.26
CA LEU A 371 3.96 15.85 4.67
C LEU A 371 5.20 16.52 5.28
N LYS A 372 5.14 17.81 5.62
CA LYS A 372 6.23 18.51 6.30
C LYS A 372 6.54 17.91 7.68
N GLY A 373 5.52 17.60 8.48
CA GLY A 373 5.71 16.97 9.79
C GLY A 373 6.31 15.57 9.70
N ALA A 374 6.02 14.85 8.61
CA ALA A 374 6.51 13.50 8.36
C ALA A 374 7.86 13.45 7.63
N SER A 375 8.28 14.54 6.98
CA SER A 375 9.46 14.55 6.08
C SER A 375 10.77 14.06 6.69
N PRO A 376 11.08 14.30 7.99
CA PRO A 376 12.31 13.76 8.60
C PRO A 376 12.31 12.22 8.66
N ALA A 377 11.15 11.56 8.59
CA ALA A 377 11.03 10.10 8.57
C ALA A 377 11.23 9.50 7.17
N ALA A 378 11.20 10.30 6.10
CA ALA A 378 11.25 9.81 4.71
C ALA A 378 12.50 8.97 4.40
N GLY A 379 13.64 9.25 5.06
CA GLY A 379 14.87 8.47 4.95
C GLY A 379 14.95 7.24 5.89
N ARG A 380 13.90 6.98 6.69
CA ARG A 380 13.85 5.90 7.69
C ARG A 380 12.70 4.92 7.45
N VAL A 381 12.25 4.82 6.20
CA VAL A 381 11.20 3.87 5.82
C VAL A 381 11.81 2.50 5.54
N GLN A 382 11.05 1.46 5.91
CA GLN A 382 11.35 0.07 5.57
C GLN A 382 10.16 -0.50 4.80
N VAL A 383 10.46 -1.44 3.92
CA VAL A 383 9.46 -2.29 3.27
C VAL A 383 9.44 -3.62 3.98
N GLN A 384 8.27 -4.16 4.18
CA GLN A 384 8.14 -5.54 4.61
C GLN A 384 8.61 -6.45 3.46
N PRO A 385 9.42 -7.51 3.72
CA PRO A 385 9.80 -8.46 2.69
C PRO A 385 8.57 -9.06 2.01
N PHE A 386 8.62 -9.17 0.68
CA PHE A 386 7.51 -9.68 -0.10
C PHE A 386 7.33 -11.17 0.07
N ILE A 387 6.14 -11.58 0.50
CA ILE A 387 5.66 -12.96 0.50
C ILE A 387 4.24 -13.01 -0.04
N PRO A 388 3.86 -14.03 -0.81
CA PRO A 388 2.50 -14.14 -1.37
C PRO A 388 1.40 -14.11 -0.31
N ARG A 389 1.67 -14.63 0.88
CA ARG A 389 0.72 -14.75 1.99
C ARG A 389 0.83 -13.63 3.03
N ILE A 390 1.25 -12.44 2.63
CA ILE A 390 1.42 -11.30 3.54
C ILE A 390 0.13 -10.92 4.29
N SER A 391 -1.03 -11.04 3.63
CA SER A 391 -2.33 -10.80 4.26
C SER A 391 -2.63 -11.77 5.40
N ASP A 392 -2.25 -13.04 5.25
CA ASP A 392 -2.42 -14.05 6.30
C ASP A 392 -1.50 -13.78 7.48
N LEU A 393 -0.24 -13.40 7.21
CA LEU A 393 0.70 -12.97 8.27
C LEU A 393 0.16 -11.77 9.04
N ASN A 394 -0.38 -10.79 8.34
CA ASN A 394 -0.98 -9.60 8.96
C ASN A 394 -2.17 -9.96 9.86
N LEU A 395 -3.00 -10.94 9.47
CA LEU A 395 -4.09 -11.43 10.31
C LEU A 395 -3.58 -12.18 11.56
N GLU A 396 -2.48 -12.94 11.45
CA GLU A 396 -1.85 -13.60 12.60
C GLU A 396 -1.25 -12.57 13.59
N LEU A 397 -0.65 -11.48 13.10
CA LEU A 397 -0.20 -10.36 13.95
C LEU A 397 -1.37 -9.74 14.72
N CYS A 398 -2.53 -9.58 14.08
CA CYS A 398 -3.75 -9.13 14.75
C CYS A 398 -4.19 -10.13 15.83
N ALA A 399 -4.14 -11.44 15.53
CA ALA A 399 -4.49 -12.48 16.51
C ALA A 399 -3.56 -12.46 17.71
N LEU A 400 -2.25 -12.24 17.51
CA LEU A 400 -1.28 -12.04 18.59
C LEU A 400 -1.63 -10.78 19.43
N ALA A 401 -1.91 -9.65 18.79
CA ALA A 401 -2.29 -8.44 19.50
C ALA A 401 -3.56 -8.64 20.35
N GLN A 402 -4.58 -9.30 19.79
CA GLN A 402 -5.82 -9.60 20.52
C GLN A 402 -5.59 -10.60 21.66
N ALA A 403 -4.71 -11.57 21.50
CA ALA A 403 -4.38 -12.52 22.55
C ALA A 403 -3.80 -11.82 23.78
N VAL A 404 -2.90 -10.85 23.60
CA VAL A 404 -2.26 -10.13 24.72
C VAL A 404 -3.11 -8.99 25.27
N THR A 405 -4.03 -8.42 24.47
CA THR A 405 -4.93 -7.34 24.91
C THR A 405 -6.24 -7.90 25.45
N VAL A 406 -7.18 -8.24 24.60
CA VAL A 406 -8.51 -8.75 24.98
C VAL A 406 -8.41 -10.09 25.71
N GLY A 407 -7.58 -11.01 25.21
CA GLY A 407 -7.38 -12.35 25.77
C GLY A 407 -6.56 -12.38 27.05
N LYS A 408 -5.88 -11.28 27.42
CA LYS A 408 -5.03 -11.17 28.62
C LYS A 408 -3.98 -12.30 28.76
N GLN A 409 -3.55 -12.86 27.63
CA GLN A 409 -2.58 -13.95 27.64
C GLN A 409 -1.18 -13.43 28.04
N ASP A 410 -0.36 -14.35 28.53
CA ASP A 410 1.07 -14.10 28.72
C ASP A 410 1.73 -13.81 27.36
N LEU A 411 2.58 -12.79 27.28
CA LEU A 411 3.18 -12.34 26.04
C LEU A 411 4.04 -13.43 25.38
N ASN A 412 4.88 -14.11 26.16
CA ASN A 412 5.78 -15.13 25.59
C ASN A 412 4.98 -16.31 25.05
N SER A 413 3.98 -16.76 25.80
CA SER A 413 3.07 -17.84 25.37
C SER A 413 2.30 -17.46 24.09
N ALA A 414 1.85 -16.22 23.99
CA ALA A 414 1.15 -15.72 22.81
C ALA A 414 2.09 -15.62 21.58
N ILE A 415 3.35 -15.21 21.78
CA ILE A 415 4.38 -15.17 20.72
C ILE A 415 4.70 -16.58 20.22
N GLU A 416 4.86 -17.57 21.12
CA GLU A 416 5.13 -18.95 20.69
C GLU A 416 3.96 -19.55 19.90
N LYS A 417 2.72 -19.26 20.30
CA LYS A 417 1.53 -19.62 19.51
C LYS A 417 1.54 -18.97 18.15
N PHE A 418 1.81 -17.64 18.09
CA PHE A 418 1.92 -16.90 16.84
C PHE A 418 2.98 -17.52 15.91
N LYS A 419 4.18 -17.84 16.41
CA LYS A 419 5.24 -18.50 15.63
C LYS A 419 4.74 -19.78 14.97
N SER A 420 4.07 -20.63 15.76
CA SER A 420 3.52 -21.90 15.28
C SER A 420 2.47 -21.71 14.19
N THR A 421 1.50 -20.80 14.39
CA THR A 421 0.39 -20.60 13.44
C THR A 421 0.83 -19.85 12.19
N ALA A 422 1.63 -18.78 12.34
CA ALA A 422 2.10 -17.97 11.23
C ALA A 422 3.04 -18.77 10.31
N SER A 423 3.98 -19.55 10.86
CA SER A 423 4.89 -20.38 10.05
C SER A 423 4.14 -21.34 9.11
N VAL A 424 3.04 -21.93 9.57
CA VAL A 424 2.22 -22.83 8.74
C VAL A 424 1.52 -22.04 7.63
N LYS A 425 0.95 -20.88 7.96
CA LYS A 425 0.16 -20.10 7.00
C LYS A 425 0.99 -19.45 5.90
N ILE A 426 2.21 -18.99 6.20
CA ILE A 426 3.05 -18.34 5.20
C ILE A 426 3.85 -19.34 4.35
N SER A 427 3.90 -20.62 4.72
CA SER A 427 4.58 -21.70 3.97
C SER A 427 3.65 -22.44 3.00
N GLN A 428 2.36 -22.20 3.02
CA GLN A 428 1.35 -22.77 2.12
C GLN A 428 1.21 -21.93 0.86
#